data_9e3722e064a81c90ebceeb5fac54d25e
#
_entry.id   9e3722e064a81c90ebceeb5fac54d25e
#
_cell.length_a   1.000
_cell.length_b   1.000
_cell.length_c   1.000
_cell.angle_alpha   90.00
_cell.angle_beta   90.00
_cell.angle_gamma   90.00
#
_symmetry.space_group_name_H-M   'P 1'
#
loop_
_entity.id
_entity.type
_entity.pdbx_description
1 polymer ?
#
loop_
_entity_poly.entity_id
_entity_poly.type
_entity_poly.pdbx_seq_one_letter_code
_entity_poly.pdbx_strand_id
1 'polypeptide(L)'
;MEKKPFLTESMAQDIIQDVPTPFHVYDEKGIRENARRINKAFSWNKGFREYFAVKALPNPVILQILKEEGCGVDCSSLTELMLSEVCGFSGSDIMFSSNQTPVEDMKKAYELGAYINLDDATMVDFLDRVAGVPENIFCRYNPGGTFQLGESKEGFQVMDKPGDAKYGMTEEQMIDSYKKLAAKGAKNLSLIHI
;
A
#
# COMPACT_ATOMS: atom_id res chain seq x y z
N MET A 1 7.66 -16.03 21.20
CA MET A 1 6.45 -16.90 21.10
C MET A 1 6.73 -17.93 20.04
N GLU A 2 6.73 -19.20 20.39
CA GLU A 2 6.98 -20.30 19.45
C GLU A 2 5.78 -20.40 18.49
N LYS A 3 6.03 -20.29 17.18
CA LYS A 3 4.98 -20.43 16.17
C LYS A 3 4.67 -21.91 15.99
N LYS A 4 3.48 -22.33 16.37
CA LYS A 4 3.01 -23.71 16.07
C LYS A 4 2.37 -23.72 14.69
N PRO A 5 2.65 -24.73 13.86
CA PRO A 5 1.93 -24.92 12.61
C PRO A 5 0.42 -25.06 12.88
N PHE A 6 -0.41 -24.40 12.07
CA PHE A 6 -1.87 -24.57 12.15
C PHE A 6 -2.34 -25.83 11.41
N LEU A 7 -1.53 -26.34 10.49
CA LEU A 7 -1.79 -27.55 9.73
C LEU A 7 -1.12 -28.75 10.42
N THR A 8 -1.92 -29.78 10.72
CA THR A 8 -1.41 -31.07 11.22
C THR A 8 -1.13 -32.02 10.05
N GLU A 9 -0.34 -33.06 10.31
CA GLU A 9 -0.06 -34.10 9.30
C GLU A 9 -1.35 -34.77 8.82
N SER A 10 -2.26 -35.09 9.73
CA SER A 10 -3.57 -35.66 9.36
C SER A 10 -4.36 -34.75 8.44
N MET A 11 -4.45 -33.47 8.75
CA MET A 11 -5.14 -32.49 7.88
C MET A 11 -4.47 -32.40 6.49
N ALA A 12 -3.14 -32.45 6.43
CA ALA A 12 -2.42 -32.44 5.17
C ALA A 12 -2.74 -33.70 4.34
N GLN A 13 -2.80 -34.86 4.99
CA GLN A 13 -3.17 -36.14 4.34
C GLN A 13 -4.61 -36.13 3.81
N ASP A 14 -5.54 -35.51 4.52
CA ASP A 14 -6.92 -35.37 4.05
C ASP A 14 -7.00 -34.42 2.83
N ILE A 15 -6.30 -33.28 2.87
CA ILE A 15 -6.31 -32.29 1.78
C ILE A 15 -5.74 -32.87 0.47
N ILE A 16 -4.65 -33.65 0.54
CA ILE A 16 -4.00 -34.18 -0.66
C ILE A 16 -4.85 -35.23 -1.40
N GLN A 17 -5.91 -35.71 -0.79
CA GLN A 17 -6.84 -36.62 -1.48
C GLN A 17 -7.69 -35.89 -2.52
N ASP A 18 -8.02 -34.62 -2.24
CA ASP A 18 -8.90 -33.81 -3.09
C ASP A 18 -8.12 -32.72 -3.88
N VAL A 19 -6.98 -32.27 -3.38
CA VAL A 19 -6.18 -31.18 -3.96
C VAL A 19 -4.79 -31.69 -4.33
N PRO A 20 -4.41 -31.69 -5.62
CA PRO A 20 -3.08 -32.14 -6.03
C PRO A 20 -1.98 -31.23 -5.53
N THR A 21 -0.84 -31.81 -5.17
CA THR A 21 0.37 -31.06 -4.79
C THR A 21 1.09 -30.51 -6.03
N PRO A 22 1.76 -29.31 -5.94
CA PRO A 22 1.86 -28.45 -4.75
C PRO A 22 0.64 -27.54 -4.58
N PHE A 23 0.30 -27.20 -3.33
CA PHE A 23 -0.78 -26.26 -2.98
C PHE A 23 -0.40 -25.35 -1.82
N HIS A 24 -1.12 -24.24 -1.70
CA HIS A 24 -1.02 -23.32 -0.57
C HIS A 24 -2.25 -23.47 0.34
N VAL A 25 -2.02 -23.45 1.65
CA VAL A 25 -3.08 -23.46 2.66
C VAL A 25 -2.97 -22.15 3.47
N TYR A 26 -4.08 -21.45 3.60
CA TYR A 26 -4.16 -20.20 4.36
C TYR A 26 -4.99 -20.42 5.63
N ASP A 27 -4.48 -19.90 6.75
CA ASP A 27 -5.20 -19.87 8.03
C ASP A 27 -6.10 -18.63 8.08
N GLU A 28 -7.34 -18.74 7.66
CA GLU A 28 -8.31 -17.64 7.69
C GLU A 28 -8.47 -17.06 9.11
N LYS A 29 -8.56 -17.93 10.12
CA LYS A 29 -8.69 -17.49 11.51
C LYS A 29 -7.48 -16.64 11.93
N GLY A 30 -6.28 -17.10 11.61
CA GLY A 30 -5.05 -16.38 11.91
C GLY A 30 -4.95 -15.04 11.18
N ILE A 31 -5.39 -14.97 9.92
CA ILE A 31 -5.46 -13.72 9.14
C ILE A 31 -6.40 -12.72 9.83
N ARG A 32 -7.63 -13.12 10.16
CA ARG A 32 -8.61 -12.28 10.84
C ARG A 32 -8.14 -11.80 12.21
N GLU A 33 -7.61 -12.71 13.02
CA GLU A 33 -7.08 -12.37 14.35
C GLU A 33 -5.92 -11.36 14.26
N ASN A 34 -5.05 -11.49 13.26
CA ASN A 34 -3.95 -10.55 13.04
C ASN A 34 -4.45 -9.16 12.62
N ALA A 35 -5.39 -9.08 11.68
CA ALA A 35 -6.00 -7.82 11.27
C ALA A 35 -6.68 -7.11 12.46
N ARG A 36 -7.47 -7.84 13.24
CA ARG A 36 -8.11 -7.31 14.47
C ARG A 36 -7.10 -6.83 15.50
N ARG A 37 -5.98 -7.55 15.66
CA ARG A 37 -4.90 -7.17 16.59
C ARG A 37 -4.24 -5.86 16.18
N ILE A 38 -3.96 -5.66 14.89
CA ILE A 38 -3.42 -4.40 14.36
C ILE A 38 -4.41 -3.26 14.59
N ASN A 39 -5.65 -3.42 14.16
CA ASN A 39 -6.69 -2.40 14.34
C ASN A 39 -6.89 -2.04 15.82
N LYS A 40 -6.83 -3.03 16.73
CA LYS A 40 -6.90 -2.79 18.17
C LYS A 40 -5.69 -2.03 18.70
N ALA A 41 -4.49 -2.35 18.22
CA ALA A 41 -3.26 -1.69 18.67
C ALA A 41 -3.24 -0.19 18.33
N PHE A 42 -3.87 0.20 17.22
CA PHE A 42 -3.96 1.59 16.77
C PHE A 42 -5.33 2.24 17.02
N SER A 43 -6.20 1.63 17.84
CA SER A 43 -7.56 2.13 18.13
C SER A 43 -7.59 3.49 18.82
N TRP A 44 -6.50 3.94 19.39
CA TRP A 44 -6.32 5.30 19.93
C TRP A 44 -6.32 6.37 18.83
N ASN A 45 -5.97 6.03 17.59
CA ASN A 45 -6.04 6.90 16.43
C ASN A 45 -7.30 6.59 15.62
N LYS A 46 -8.32 7.44 15.73
CA LYS A 46 -9.61 7.26 15.02
C LYS A 46 -9.49 7.27 13.48
N GLY A 47 -8.41 7.86 12.96
CA GLY A 47 -8.13 7.92 11.53
C GLY A 47 -7.28 6.76 11.01
N PHE A 48 -6.84 5.85 11.89
CA PHE A 48 -6.03 4.72 11.47
C PHE A 48 -6.81 3.76 10.57
N ARG A 49 -6.16 3.36 9.48
CA ARG A 49 -6.59 2.26 8.61
C ARG A 49 -5.36 1.51 8.12
N GLU A 50 -5.40 0.21 8.18
CA GLU A 50 -4.40 -0.66 7.57
C GLU A 50 -4.70 -0.83 6.08
N TYR A 51 -3.70 -0.67 5.23
CA TYR A 51 -3.80 -0.92 3.79
C TYR A 51 -2.91 -2.10 3.42
N PHE A 52 -3.54 -3.18 2.99
CA PHE A 52 -2.83 -4.40 2.61
C PHE A 52 -2.26 -4.29 1.18
N ALA A 53 -0.96 -4.52 1.03
CA ALA A 53 -0.30 -4.51 -0.28
C ALA A 53 -0.78 -5.66 -1.16
N VAL A 54 -1.57 -5.37 -2.20
CA VAL A 54 -2.17 -6.38 -3.09
C VAL A 54 -1.12 -7.26 -3.75
N LYS A 55 0.00 -6.68 -4.17
CA LYS A 55 1.13 -7.42 -4.77
C LYS A 55 1.73 -8.50 -3.89
N ALA A 56 1.58 -8.41 -2.56
CA ALA A 56 2.12 -9.42 -1.65
C ALA A 56 1.34 -10.73 -1.71
N LEU A 57 0.02 -10.66 -1.92
CA LEU A 57 -0.86 -11.81 -2.09
C LEU A 57 -2.13 -11.40 -2.85
N PRO A 58 -2.11 -11.41 -4.20
CA PRO A 58 -3.24 -10.97 -5.02
C PRO A 58 -4.32 -12.07 -5.12
N ASN A 59 -4.87 -12.46 -3.97
CA ASN A 59 -5.90 -13.48 -3.85
C ASN A 59 -7.23 -12.83 -3.46
N PRO A 60 -8.28 -12.90 -4.32
CA PRO A 60 -9.55 -12.22 -4.06
C PRO A 60 -10.23 -12.65 -2.75
N VAL A 61 -10.12 -13.92 -2.36
CA VAL A 61 -10.69 -14.41 -1.10
C VAL A 61 -10.00 -13.77 0.11
N ILE A 62 -8.67 -13.69 0.08
CA ILE A 62 -7.89 -13.04 1.15
C ILE A 62 -8.18 -11.55 1.22
N LEU A 63 -8.30 -10.88 0.06
CA LEU A 63 -8.65 -9.47 0.03
C LEU A 63 -10.04 -9.21 0.60
N GLN A 64 -11.01 -10.08 0.32
CA GLN A 64 -12.36 -9.99 0.90
C GLN A 64 -12.35 -10.20 2.42
N ILE A 65 -11.58 -11.18 2.92
CA ILE A 65 -11.41 -11.40 4.36
C ILE A 65 -10.84 -10.14 5.04
N LEU A 66 -9.81 -9.54 4.47
CA LEU A 66 -9.21 -8.32 5.01
C LEU A 66 -10.16 -7.12 4.96
N LYS A 67 -10.97 -7.01 3.90
CA LYS A 67 -12.02 -5.99 3.79
C LYS A 67 -13.05 -6.12 4.91
N GLU A 68 -13.52 -7.32 5.19
CA GLU A 68 -14.47 -7.61 6.29
C GLU A 68 -13.90 -7.22 7.65
N GLU A 69 -12.59 -7.28 7.82
CA GLU A 69 -11.89 -6.84 9.04
C GLU A 69 -11.53 -5.33 9.03
N GLY A 70 -12.03 -4.57 8.03
CA GLY A 70 -11.88 -3.10 7.96
C GLY A 70 -10.57 -2.62 7.35
N CYS A 71 -9.76 -3.49 6.74
CA CYS A 71 -8.56 -3.09 6.01
C CYS A 71 -8.92 -2.49 4.65
N GLY A 72 -8.09 -1.55 4.20
CA GLY A 72 -8.02 -1.12 2.81
C GLY A 72 -6.99 -1.93 2.02
N VAL A 73 -6.74 -1.50 0.79
CA VAL A 73 -5.74 -2.11 -0.11
C VAL A 73 -4.77 -1.07 -0.64
N ASP A 74 -3.49 -1.44 -0.74
CA ASP A 74 -2.45 -0.66 -1.41
C ASP A 74 -2.13 -1.29 -2.77
N CYS A 75 -2.41 -0.56 -3.84
CA CYS A 75 -2.25 -0.97 -5.22
C CYS A 75 -1.10 -0.21 -5.88
N SER A 76 -0.36 -0.86 -6.75
CA SER A 76 0.76 -0.25 -7.50
C SER A 76 0.66 -0.46 -9.01
N SER A 77 -0.43 -1.06 -9.50
CA SER A 77 -0.67 -1.31 -10.93
C SER A 77 -2.16 -1.38 -11.28
N LEU A 78 -2.45 -1.26 -12.58
CA LEU A 78 -3.81 -1.41 -13.12
C LEU A 78 -4.45 -2.75 -12.73
N THR A 79 -3.69 -3.85 -12.82
CA THR A 79 -4.18 -5.18 -12.47
C THR A 79 -4.60 -5.26 -11.00
N GLU A 80 -3.83 -4.65 -10.10
CA GLU A 80 -4.18 -4.61 -8.67
C GLU A 80 -5.41 -3.74 -8.42
N LEU A 81 -5.55 -2.62 -9.12
CA LEU A 81 -6.76 -1.77 -9.06
C LEU A 81 -8.01 -2.53 -9.54
N MET A 82 -7.91 -3.23 -10.67
CA MET A 82 -9.01 -4.04 -11.21
C MET A 82 -9.40 -5.18 -10.27
N LEU A 83 -8.42 -5.88 -9.69
CA LEU A 83 -8.68 -6.92 -8.71
C LEU A 83 -9.38 -6.36 -7.46
N SER A 84 -8.93 -5.22 -6.98
CA SER A 84 -9.51 -4.55 -5.82
C SER A 84 -10.95 -4.09 -6.09
N GLU A 85 -11.23 -3.57 -7.28
CA GLU A 85 -12.59 -3.21 -7.72
C GLU A 85 -13.52 -4.44 -7.73
N VAL A 86 -13.08 -5.56 -8.30
CA VAL A 86 -13.84 -6.82 -8.31
C VAL A 86 -14.11 -7.33 -6.89
N CYS A 87 -13.17 -7.12 -5.96
CA CYS A 87 -13.36 -7.41 -4.53
C CYS A 87 -14.24 -6.36 -3.81
N GLY A 88 -14.72 -5.34 -4.53
CA GLY A 88 -15.64 -4.33 -4.02
C GLY A 88 -14.99 -3.19 -3.24
N PHE A 89 -13.66 -2.98 -3.35
CA PHE A 89 -13.01 -1.78 -2.82
C PHE A 89 -13.23 -0.58 -3.73
N SER A 90 -13.34 0.61 -3.15
CA SER A 90 -13.48 1.87 -3.87
C SER A 90 -13.13 3.06 -2.98
N GLY A 91 -12.90 4.22 -3.58
CA GLY A 91 -12.66 5.45 -2.85
C GLY A 91 -11.45 5.35 -1.90
N SER A 92 -11.64 5.84 -0.69
CA SER A 92 -10.62 5.84 0.35
C SER A 92 -10.21 4.45 0.87
N ASP A 93 -10.85 3.38 0.41
CA ASP A 93 -10.43 2.02 0.73
C ASP A 93 -9.23 1.57 -0.11
N ILE A 94 -8.90 2.34 -1.14
CA ILE A 94 -7.76 2.08 -2.03
C ILE A 94 -6.71 3.17 -1.85
N MET A 95 -5.48 2.79 -1.52
CA MET A 95 -4.29 3.59 -1.70
C MET A 95 -3.63 3.18 -3.02
N PHE A 96 -3.34 4.12 -3.90
CA PHE A 96 -2.59 3.85 -5.12
C PHE A 96 -1.21 4.47 -5.03
N SER A 97 -0.20 3.61 -4.90
CA SER A 97 1.22 3.96 -4.72
C SER A 97 2.05 3.31 -5.82
N SER A 98 2.30 4.04 -6.90
CA SER A 98 3.08 3.57 -8.03
C SER A 98 4.26 4.50 -8.29
N ASN A 99 5.43 3.94 -8.58
CA ASN A 99 6.65 4.69 -8.89
C ASN A 99 6.98 4.75 -10.39
N GLN A 100 6.25 3.99 -11.19
CA GLN A 100 6.33 4.03 -12.66
C GLN A 100 4.91 3.83 -13.21
N THR A 101 4.20 4.94 -13.35
CA THR A 101 2.75 4.94 -13.52
C THR A 101 2.35 5.20 -14.99
N PRO A 102 1.86 4.19 -15.72
CA PRO A 102 1.20 4.38 -17.01
C PRO A 102 -0.04 5.28 -16.90
N VAL A 103 -0.46 5.81 -18.05
CA VAL A 103 -1.66 6.67 -18.15
C VAL A 103 -2.92 5.93 -17.68
N GLU A 104 -3.04 4.67 -18.07
CA GLU A 104 -4.20 3.82 -17.76
C GLU A 104 -4.34 3.56 -16.26
N ASP A 105 -3.22 3.32 -15.59
CA ASP A 105 -3.17 3.08 -14.15
C ASP A 105 -3.62 4.33 -13.39
N MET A 106 -3.09 5.51 -13.78
CA MET A 106 -3.45 6.78 -13.16
C MET A 106 -4.92 7.11 -13.35
N LYS A 107 -5.46 6.91 -14.57
CA LYS A 107 -6.87 7.13 -14.88
C LYS A 107 -7.77 6.21 -14.07
N LYS A 108 -7.41 4.92 -13.98
CA LYS A 108 -8.18 3.93 -13.21
C LYS A 108 -8.19 4.24 -11.72
N ALA A 109 -7.04 4.63 -11.16
CA ALA A 109 -6.97 5.05 -9.76
C ALA A 109 -7.87 6.26 -9.48
N TYR A 110 -7.83 7.26 -10.37
CA TYR A 110 -8.69 8.44 -10.27
C TYR A 110 -10.18 8.10 -10.41
N GLU A 111 -10.55 7.27 -11.38
CA GLU A 111 -11.93 6.79 -11.61
C GLU A 111 -12.51 6.08 -10.40
N LEU A 112 -11.72 5.25 -9.74
CA LEU A 112 -12.10 4.54 -8.51
C LEU A 112 -12.20 5.46 -7.29
N GLY A 113 -11.78 6.72 -7.40
CA GLY A 113 -11.69 7.65 -6.27
C GLY A 113 -10.61 7.27 -5.25
N ALA A 114 -9.62 6.50 -5.66
CA ALA A 114 -8.55 6.06 -4.79
C ALA A 114 -7.73 7.23 -4.22
N TYR A 115 -7.15 7.03 -3.04
CA TYR A 115 -6.09 7.91 -2.56
C TYR A 115 -4.85 7.71 -3.42
N ILE A 116 -4.45 8.74 -4.16
CA ILE A 116 -3.29 8.70 -5.05
C ILE A 116 -2.09 9.26 -4.33
N ASN A 117 -1.00 8.48 -4.31
CA ASN A 117 0.30 8.90 -3.80
C ASN A 117 1.26 9.16 -4.96
N LEU A 118 1.75 10.39 -5.07
CA LEU A 118 2.73 10.78 -6.07
C LEU A 118 4.15 10.48 -5.56
N ASP A 119 4.87 9.71 -6.33
CA ASP A 119 6.21 9.25 -5.99
C ASP A 119 7.29 10.29 -6.30
N ASP A 120 7.03 11.13 -7.29
CA ASP A 120 7.98 12.10 -7.83
C ASP A 120 7.30 13.42 -8.18
N ALA A 121 8.03 14.53 -8.10
CA ALA A 121 7.52 15.86 -8.37
C ALA A 121 7.01 16.08 -9.81
N THR A 122 7.53 15.32 -10.78
CA THR A 122 7.08 15.38 -12.18
C THR A 122 5.69 14.79 -12.37
N MET A 123 5.25 13.93 -11.44
CA MET A 123 3.94 13.30 -11.49
C MET A 123 2.79 14.28 -11.21
N VAL A 124 3.05 15.46 -10.65
CA VAL A 124 2.03 16.50 -10.43
C VAL A 124 1.42 16.97 -11.73
N ASP A 125 2.26 17.33 -12.69
CA ASP A 125 1.80 17.82 -13.99
C ASP A 125 1.31 16.66 -14.89
N PHE A 126 1.83 15.45 -14.66
CA PHE A 126 1.33 14.24 -15.31
C PHE A 126 -0.11 13.91 -14.87
N LEU A 127 -0.36 13.86 -13.57
CA LEU A 127 -1.69 13.60 -12.99
C LEU A 127 -2.73 14.60 -13.52
N ASP A 128 -2.42 15.90 -13.43
CA ASP A 128 -3.31 16.97 -13.89
C ASP A 128 -3.69 16.80 -15.37
N ARG A 129 -2.71 16.47 -16.21
CA ARG A 129 -2.93 16.30 -17.65
C ARG A 129 -3.77 15.07 -18.00
N VAL A 130 -3.62 13.96 -17.27
CA VAL A 130 -4.20 12.67 -17.67
C VAL A 130 -5.50 12.32 -16.96
N ALA A 131 -5.71 12.83 -15.74
CA ALA A 131 -6.88 12.48 -14.92
C ALA A 131 -7.49 13.68 -14.19
N GLY A 132 -6.73 14.76 -13.96
CA GLY A 132 -7.09 15.85 -13.07
C GLY A 132 -6.59 15.62 -11.64
N VAL A 133 -6.58 16.69 -10.84
CA VAL A 133 -6.10 16.66 -9.45
C VAL A 133 -7.25 16.36 -8.50
N PRO A 134 -7.20 15.26 -7.73
CA PRO A 134 -8.25 14.96 -6.75
C PRO A 134 -8.16 15.87 -5.53
N GLU A 135 -9.25 15.94 -4.76
CA GLU A 135 -9.31 16.74 -3.54
C GLU A 135 -8.32 16.27 -2.47
N ASN A 136 -8.17 14.94 -2.35
CA ASN A 136 -7.24 14.31 -1.41
C ASN A 136 -6.08 13.71 -2.19
N ILE A 137 -4.86 14.14 -1.89
CA ILE A 137 -3.64 13.71 -2.59
C ILE A 137 -2.49 13.49 -1.61
N PHE A 138 -1.65 12.52 -1.91
CA PHE A 138 -0.49 12.17 -1.12
C PHE A 138 0.79 12.36 -1.94
N CYS A 139 1.87 12.72 -1.27
CA CYS A 139 3.22 12.72 -1.85
C CYS A 139 4.12 11.80 -1.03
N ARG A 140 4.98 11.04 -1.70
CA ARG A 140 5.96 10.22 -1.00
C ARG A 140 7.12 11.09 -0.58
N TYR A 141 7.35 11.17 0.73
CA TYR A 141 8.48 11.88 1.30
C TYR A 141 9.65 10.94 1.54
N ASN A 142 10.81 11.31 1.03
CA ASN A 142 12.05 10.61 1.30
C ASN A 142 13.02 11.57 2.00
N PRO A 143 13.19 11.46 3.33
CA PRO A 143 14.11 12.31 4.07
C PRO A 143 15.58 12.00 3.77
N GLY A 144 15.87 10.87 3.11
CA GLY A 144 17.22 10.34 2.99
C GLY A 144 17.79 9.91 4.34
N GLY A 145 19.03 9.52 4.34
CA GLY A 145 19.75 9.21 5.55
C GLY A 145 20.27 7.78 5.64
N THR A 146 21.07 7.54 6.67
CA THR A 146 21.58 6.20 7.03
C THR A 146 20.83 5.71 8.25
N PHE A 147 20.22 4.53 8.17
CA PHE A 147 19.74 3.82 9.34
C PHE A 147 20.86 2.98 9.91
N GLN A 148 21.26 3.25 11.15
CA GLN A 148 22.13 2.34 11.90
C GLN A 148 21.23 1.30 12.60
N LEU A 149 21.28 0.08 12.14
CA LEU A 149 20.63 -1.06 12.80
C LEU A 149 21.60 -1.60 13.87
N GLY A 150 21.43 -1.13 15.11
CA GLY A 150 22.18 -1.62 16.27
C GLY A 150 23.60 -1.04 16.42
N GLU A 151 24.33 -1.54 17.42
CA GLU A 151 25.71 -1.09 17.77
C GLU A 151 26.80 -1.61 16.82
N SER A 152 26.48 -2.15 15.65
CA SER A 152 27.49 -2.55 14.68
C SER A 152 28.21 -1.32 14.12
N LYS A 153 29.53 -1.27 14.27
CA LYS A 153 30.41 -0.20 13.80
C LYS A 153 30.41 0.01 12.27
N GLU A 154 29.78 -0.89 11.55
CA GLU A 154 29.51 -0.78 10.12
C GLU A 154 28.01 -0.52 9.95
N GLY A 155 27.64 0.77 9.86
CA GLY A 155 26.26 1.17 9.58
C GLY A 155 25.81 0.59 8.24
N PHE A 156 24.75 -0.19 8.26
CA PHE A 156 24.11 -0.66 7.03
C PHE A 156 23.32 0.52 6.46
N GLN A 157 23.74 1.03 5.31
CA GLN A 157 23.04 2.09 4.62
C GLN A 157 21.80 1.49 3.95
N VAL A 158 20.62 1.74 4.51
CA VAL A 158 19.37 1.21 3.98
C VAL A 158 18.81 2.08 2.85
N MET A 159 19.17 3.38 2.85
CA MET A 159 18.75 4.34 1.82
C MET A 159 19.89 5.29 1.50
N ASP A 160 20.02 5.62 0.23
CA ASP A 160 20.94 6.64 -0.25
C ASP A 160 20.47 8.06 0.14
N LYS A 161 21.30 9.07 -0.15
CA LYS A 161 20.90 10.47 0.04
C LYS A 161 19.61 10.75 -0.76
N PRO A 162 18.76 11.71 -0.34
CA PRO A 162 17.51 12.00 -1.05
C PRO A 162 17.66 12.21 -2.55
N GLY A 163 18.74 12.80 -3.00
CA GLY A 163 19.03 13.00 -4.44
C GLY A 163 19.40 11.72 -5.20
N ASP A 164 19.81 10.68 -4.47
CA ASP A 164 20.24 9.39 -5.04
C ASP A 164 19.18 8.30 -4.77
N ALA A 165 18.17 8.62 -3.96
CA ALA A 165 17.13 7.67 -3.58
C ALA A 165 16.23 7.36 -4.76
N LYS A 166 15.89 6.08 -4.90
CA LYS A 166 15.08 5.56 -5.99
C LYS A 166 13.61 6.04 -5.93
N TYR A 167 13.10 6.40 -4.74
CA TYR A 167 11.69 6.71 -4.52
C TYR A 167 11.53 7.89 -3.57
N GLY A 168 10.49 8.69 -3.85
CA GLY A 168 10.05 9.78 -3.00
C GLY A 168 10.72 11.13 -3.31
N MET A 169 10.13 12.17 -2.80
CA MET A 169 10.52 13.57 -2.97
C MET A 169 11.35 14.04 -1.78
N THR A 170 12.32 14.90 -2.02
CA THR A 170 12.96 15.69 -0.95
C THR A 170 11.93 16.66 -0.33
N GLU A 171 12.27 17.24 0.83
CA GLU A 171 11.41 18.22 1.48
C GLU A 171 11.06 19.40 0.56
N GLU A 172 12.05 19.95 -0.14
CA GLU A 172 11.86 21.07 -1.07
C GLU A 172 10.94 20.69 -2.23
N GLN A 173 11.17 19.54 -2.87
CA GLN A 173 10.33 19.02 -3.95
C GLN A 173 8.89 18.78 -3.50
N MET A 174 8.71 18.26 -2.29
CA MET A 174 7.39 18.00 -1.73
C MET A 174 6.63 19.31 -1.45
N ILE A 175 7.28 20.31 -0.84
CA ILE A 175 6.68 21.62 -0.59
C ILE A 175 6.24 22.29 -1.90
N ASP A 176 7.08 22.25 -2.92
CA ASP A 176 6.74 22.83 -4.21
C ASP A 176 5.64 22.06 -4.94
N SER A 177 5.64 20.73 -4.83
CA SER A 177 4.54 19.88 -5.34
C SER A 177 3.22 20.23 -4.66
N TYR A 178 3.21 20.43 -3.35
CA TYR A 178 2.01 20.82 -2.61
C TYR A 178 1.47 22.18 -3.04
N LYS A 179 2.34 23.17 -3.25
CA LYS A 179 1.90 24.49 -3.78
C LYS A 179 1.23 24.35 -5.15
N LYS A 180 1.80 23.55 -6.04
CA LYS A 180 1.24 23.27 -7.37
C LYS A 180 -0.11 22.54 -7.27
N LEU A 181 -0.19 21.50 -6.45
CA LEU A 181 -1.41 20.72 -6.24
C LEU A 181 -2.54 21.55 -5.65
N ALA A 182 -2.24 22.39 -4.65
CA ALA A 182 -3.21 23.31 -4.07
C ALA A 182 -3.73 24.33 -5.10
N ALA A 183 -2.85 24.88 -5.95
CA ALA A 183 -3.23 25.78 -7.03
C ALA A 183 -4.12 25.11 -8.09
N LYS A 184 -4.06 23.78 -8.22
CA LYS A 184 -4.87 22.95 -9.12
C LYS A 184 -6.15 22.37 -8.48
N GLY A 185 -6.43 22.71 -7.21
CA GLY A 185 -7.69 22.38 -6.55
C GLY A 185 -7.62 21.31 -5.47
N ALA A 186 -6.45 20.76 -5.16
CA ALA A 186 -6.30 19.87 -4.02
C ALA A 186 -6.58 20.64 -2.71
N LYS A 187 -7.35 20.02 -1.81
CA LYS A 187 -7.72 20.62 -0.52
C LYS A 187 -7.01 19.95 0.65
N ASN A 188 -6.83 18.65 0.56
CA ASN A 188 -6.22 17.83 1.61
C ASN A 188 -4.94 17.21 1.07
N LEU A 189 -3.83 17.73 1.60
CA LEU A 189 -2.48 17.31 1.22
C LEU A 189 -1.89 16.47 2.35
N SER A 190 -1.40 15.29 2.05
CA SER A 190 -0.80 14.39 3.02
C SER A 190 0.45 13.72 2.44
N LEU A 191 1.13 12.92 3.24
CA LEU A 191 2.35 12.26 2.81
C LEU A 191 2.39 10.81 3.23
N ILE A 192 3.15 10.01 2.46
CA ILE A 192 3.66 8.72 2.88
C ILE A 192 5.14 8.92 3.19
N HIS A 193 5.54 8.54 4.40
CA HIS A 193 6.92 8.57 4.84
C HIS A 193 7.59 7.21 4.57
N ILE A 194 8.77 7.24 4.00
CA ILE A 194 9.58 6.04 3.79
C ILE A 194 10.48 5.80 4.98
#